data_c2ca1cf09b3aa1e38e94b005fa5e77d5
#
_entry.id   c2ca1cf09b3aa1e38e94b005fa5e77d5
#
_cell.length_a   1.000
_cell.length_b   1.000
_cell.length_c   1.000
_cell.angle_alpha   90.00
_cell.angle_beta   90.00
_cell.angle_gamma   90.00
#
_symmetry.space_group_name_H-M   'P 1'
#
loop_
_entity.id
_entity.type
_entity.pdbx_description
1 polymer ?
#
loop_
_entity_poly.entity_id
_entity_poly.type
_entity_poly.pdbx_seq_one_letter_code
_entity_poly.pdbx_strand_id
1 'polypeptide(L)'
;GTETNMPFTYVTVPTVGADGKTTTVLEFDLANKSGQLVITYTAVVNKDIIDMGNKVTNKAAVSRDTEVWNTPVEFDSYTGGFSFHKYGVGSDANGLAGAKFHVFEGTEVSQTPLKFIKIVDGEYRLAEANENGAVADVETTTGDVKIMGLKSGKYTLKETGFASGYAKNFVPIFTVELPGVVTADEAE
;
A
#
# COMPACT_ATOMS: atom_id res chain seq x y z
N GLY A 1 -8.45 -5.19 -35.57
CA GLY A 1 -9.24 -4.00 -35.34
C GLY A 1 -8.35 -2.88 -34.86
N THR A 2 -8.50 -1.68 -35.38
CA THR A 2 -7.79 -0.49 -34.92
C THR A 2 -8.41 -0.06 -33.59
N GLU A 3 -7.63 -0.06 -32.52
CA GLU A 3 -8.01 0.61 -31.27
C GLU A 3 -8.10 2.11 -31.52
N THR A 4 -9.26 2.68 -31.26
CA THR A 4 -9.45 4.13 -31.34
C THR A 4 -9.70 4.63 -29.94
N ASN A 5 -8.80 5.46 -29.41
CA ASN A 5 -9.06 6.16 -28.17
C ASN A 5 -10.21 7.14 -28.36
N MET A 6 -11.35 6.84 -27.76
CA MET A 6 -12.50 7.72 -27.81
C MET A 6 -12.54 8.63 -26.58
N PRO A 7 -12.74 9.94 -26.78
CA PRO A 7 -12.97 10.83 -25.67
C PRO A 7 -14.25 10.41 -24.93
N PHE A 8 -14.18 10.40 -23.61
CA PHE A 8 -15.34 10.15 -22.76
C PHE A 8 -15.33 11.15 -21.60
N THR A 9 -16.49 11.40 -21.08
CA THR A 9 -16.67 12.21 -19.88
C THR A 9 -16.90 11.26 -18.71
N TYR A 10 -16.23 11.50 -17.62
CA TYR A 10 -16.46 10.77 -16.38
C TYR A 10 -16.77 11.75 -15.25
N VAL A 11 -17.55 11.31 -14.31
CA VAL A 11 -17.88 12.07 -13.11
C VAL A 11 -17.35 11.29 -11.91
N THR A 12 -16.63 11.96 -11.03
CA THR A 12 -16.23 11.39 -9.74
C THR A 12 -17.18 11.93 -8.67
N VAL A 13 -17.90 11.04 -8.03
CA VAL A 13 -18.80 11.42 -6.93
C VAL A 13 -18.35 10.69 -5.67
N PRO A 14 -17.52 11.34 -4.83
CA PRO A 14 -17.18 10.77 -3.53
C PRO A 14 -18.43 10.76 -2.65
N THR A 15 -18.76 9.59 -2.12
CA THR A 15 -19.87 9.42 -1.18
C THR A 15 -19.32 8.76 0.08
N VAL A 16 -19.71 9.28 1.25
CA VAL A 16 -19.39 8.65 2.54
C VAL A 16 -20.57 7.79 2.95
N GLY A 17 -20.33 6.49 3.07
CA GLY A 17 -21.34 5.54 3.54
C GLY A 17 -21.65 5.70 5.04
N ALA A 18 -22.73 5.06 5.49
CA ALA A 18 -23.09 5.03 6.91
C ALA A 18 -22.02 4.34 7.80
N ASP A 19 -21.14 3.55 7.19
CA ASP A 19 -20.00 2.90 7.81
C ASP A 19 -18.73 3.79 7.87
N GLY A 20 -18.84 5.04 7.45
CA GLY A 20 -17.74 6.00 7.39
C GLY A 20 -16.79 5.80 6.21
N LYS A 21 -17.02 4.81 5.35
CA LYS A 21 -16.15 4.54 4.21
C LYS A 21 -16.50 5.45 3.03
N THR A 22 -15.46 5.90 2.35
CA THR A 22 -15.61 6.72 1.15
C THR A 22 -15.67 5.84 -0.09
N THR A 23 -16.72 6.01 -0.89
CA THR A 23 -16.85 5.39 -2.20
C THR A 23 -16.71 6.46 -3.28
N THR A 24 -15.88 6.19 -4.28
CA THR A 24 -15.76 7.04 -5.48
C THR A 24 -16.34 6.28 -6.65
N VAL A 25 -17.29 6.91 -7.35
CA VAL A 25 -17.93 6.34 -8.53
C VAL A 25 -17.35 7.03 -9.77
N LEU A 26 -16.90 6.23 -10.74
CA LEU A 26 -16.53 6.68 -12.07
C LEU A 26 -17.66 6.28 -13.02
N GLU A 27 -18.32 7.27 -13.60
CA GLU A 27 -19.38 7.05 -14.56
C GLU A 27 -18.89 7.37 -15.97
N PHE A 28 -19.09 6.44 -16.89
CA PHE A 28 -18.74 6.59 -18.29
C PHE A 28 -20.01 6.56 -19.13
N ASP A 29 -20.30 7.67 -19.84
CA ASP A 29 -21.40 7.68 -20.79
C ASP A 29 -21.00 6.90 -22.04
N LEU A 30 -21.67 5.77 -22.23
CA LEU A 30 -21.49 4.88 -23.37
C LEU A 30 -22.57 5.07 -24.44
N ALA A 31 -23.40 6.10 -24.33
CA ALA A 31 -24.43 6.39 -25.32
C ALA A 31 -23.80 6.55 -26.73
N ASN A 32 -24.44 5.96 -27.70
CA ASN A 32 -23.98 5.97 -29.10
C ASN A 32 -22.62 5.28 -29.36
N LYS A 33 -22.13 4.49 -28.39
CA LYS A 33 -20.97 3.61 -28.59
C LYS A 33 -21.44 2.23 -29.01
N SER A 34 -20.69 1.59 -29.89
CA SER A 34 -21.01 0.25 -30.38
C SER A 34 -19.74 -0.59 -30.50
N GLY A 35 -19.92 -1.92 -30.47
CA GLY A 35 -18.82 -2.88 -30.51
C GLY A 35 -18.30 -3.24 -29.11
N GLN A 36 -17.14 -3.88 -29.05
CA GLN A 36 -16.48 -4.22 -27.79
C GLN A 36 -15.78 -2.96 -27.25
N LEU A 37 -16.14 -2.58 -26.07
CA LEU A 37 -15.52 -1.45 -25.34
C LEU A 37 -14.62 -1.98 -24.23
N VAL A 38 -13.41 -1.44 -24.17
CA VAL A 38 -12.46 -1.71 -23.08
C VAL A 38 -12.17 -0.37 -22.39
N ILE A 39 -12.46 -0.31 -21.10
CA ILE A 39 -12.19 0.86 -20.27
C ILE A 39 -11.01 0.53 -19.36
N THR A 40 -9.93 1.27 -19.48
CA THR A 40 -8.77 1.16 -18.60
C THR A 40 -8.55 2.46 -17.86
N TYR A 41 -8.26 2.36 -16.57
CA TYR A 41 -7.90 3.50 -15.74
C TYR A 41 -6.89 3.07 -14.69
N THR A 42 -6.19 4.04 -14.14
CA THR A 42 -5.29 3.86 -13.01
C THR A 42 -5.81 4.66 -11.82
N ALA A 43 -5.71 4.10 -10.65
CA ALA A 43 -6.05 4.79 -9.41
C ALA A 43 -4.88 4.64 -8.42
N VAL A 44 -4.63 5.69 -7.66
CA VAL A 44 -3.67 5.65 -6.56
C VAL A 44 -4.44 5.32 -5.29
N VAL A 45 -4.00 4.27 -4.61
CA VAL A 45 -4.54 3.91 -3.30
C VAL A 45 -3.97 4.89 -2.28
N ASN A 46 -4.85 5.58 -1.58
CA ASN A 46 -4.47 6.54 -0.54
C ASN A 46 -4.33 5.85 0.83
N LYS A 47 -3.93 6.63 1.84
CA LYS A 47 -3.73 6.15 3.23
C LYS A 47 -4.97 5.56 3.88
N ASP A 48 -6.15 5.97 3.45
CA ASP A 48 -7.43 5.53 4.05
C ASP A 48 -7.64 4.01 3.89
N ILE A 49 -6.93 3.36 2.96
CA ILE A 49 -6.98 1.90 2.81
C ILE A 49 -6.56 1.16 4.10
N ILE A 50 -5.67 1.74 4.90
CA ILE A 50 -5.20 1.14 6.15
C ILE A 50 -6.35 1.07 7.15
N ASP A 51 -7.12 2.15 7.26
CA ASP A 51 -8.31 2.21 8.11
C ASP A 51 -9.44 1.31 7.60
N MET A 52 -9.43 1.00 6.29
CA MET A 52 -10.37 0.07 5.64
C MET A 52 -9.93 -1.40 5.75
N GLY A 53 -8.93 -1.73 6.55
CA GLY A 53 -8.42 -3.09 6.70
C GLY A 53 -7.48 -3.53 5.57
N ASN A 54 -6.77 -2.59 4.97
CA ASN A 54 -5.83 -2.78 3.87
C ASN A 54 -6.45 -3.33 2.57
N LYS A 55 -7.75 -3.11 2.37
CA LYS A 55 -8.52 -3.61 1.22
C LYS A 55 -9.33 -2.51 0.56
N VAL A 56 -9.29 -2.47 -0.77
CA VAL A 56 -10.19 -1.67 -1.61
C VAL A 56 -10.93 -2.61 -2.55
N THR A 57 -12.24 -2.49 -2.58
CA THR A 57 -13.08 -3.23 -3.52
C THR A 57 -13.42 -2.34 -4.70
N ASN A 58 -13.07 -2.79 -5.90
CA ASN A 58 -13.52 -2.18 -7.16
C ASN A 58 -14.73 -2.93 -7.67
N LYS A 59 -15.79 -2.21 -8.05
CA LYS A 59 -17.01 -2.78 -8.61
C LYS A 59 -17.26 -2.20 -10.00
N ALA A 60 -17.56 -3.05 -10.96
CA ALA A 60 -17.94 -2.63 -12.30
C ALA A 60 -19.36 -3.12 -12.63
N ALA A 61 -20.19 -2.22 -13.10
CA ALA A 61 -21.53 -2.52 -13.56
C ALA A 61 -21.87 -1.70 -14.81
N VAL A 62 -22.76 -2.21 -15.62
CA VAL A 62 -23.37 -1.48 -16.75
C VAL A 62 -24.83 -1.23 -16.40
N SER A 63 -25.26 0.02 -16.54
CA SER A 63 -26.65 0.41 -16.30
C SER A 63 -27.20 1.17 -17.50
N ARG A 64 -28.50 1.14 -17.63
CA ARG A 64 -29.28 2.01 -18.53
C ARG A 64 -30.40 2.63 -17.73
N ASP A 65 -30.45 3.94 -17.75
CA ASP A 65 -31.32 4.71 -16.88
C ASP A 65 -31.09 4.33 -15.39
N THR A 66 -32.08 3.71 -14.74
CA THR A 66 -31.99 3.25 -13.35
C THR A 66 -31.79 1.74 -13.20
N GLU A 67 -31.73 1.01 -14.32
CA GLU A 67 -31.62 -0.46 -14.31
C GLU A 67 -30.17 -0.90 -14.50
N VAL A 68 -29.71 -1.77 -13.60
CA VAL A 68 -28.40 -2.44 -13.73
C VAL A 68 -28.59 -3.70 -14.57
N TRP A 69 -27.88 -3.78 -15.69
CA TRP A 69 -28.07 -4.85 -16.68
C TRP A 69 -27.24 -6.11 -16.41
N ASN A 70 -26.22 -6.00 -15.59
CA ASN A 70 -25.40 -7.15 -15.24
C ASN A 70 -25.20 -7.22 -13.73
N THR A 71 -24.94 -8.41 -13.22
CA THR A 71 -24.42 -8.54 -11.85
C THR A 71 -23.11 -7.79 -11.77
N PRO A 72 -22.94 -6.85 -10.82
CA PRO A 72 -21.66 -6.16 -10.64
C PRO A 72 -20.52 -7.16 -10.46
N VAL A 73 -19.45 -6.95 -11.20
CA VAL A 73 -18.20 -7.70 -11.00
C VAL A 73 -17.37 -6.96 -9.96
N GLU A 74 -16.92 -7.66 -8.95
CA GLU A 74 -16.11 -7.10 -7.87
C GLU A 74 -14.68 -7.64 -7.97
N PHE A 75 -13.72 -6.76 -7.70
CA PHE A 75 -12.32 -7.11 -7.60
C PHE A 75 -11.71 -6.39 -6.39
N ASP A 76 -11.10 -7.15 -5.51
CA ASP A 76 -10.44 -6.64 -4.33
C ASP A 76 -8.95 -6.39 -4.58
N SER A 77 -8.48 -5.24 -4.17
CA SER A 77 -7.06 -4.89 -4.16
C SER A 77 -6.60 -4.68 -2.73
N TYR A 78 -5.41 -5.16 -2.42
CA TYR A 78 -4.86 -5.12 -1.07
C TYR A 78 -3.55 -4.36 -1.02
N THR A 79 -3.27 -3.73 0.12
CA THR A 79 -1.92 -3.33 0.50
C THR A 79 -1.40 -4.29 1.57
N GLY A 80 -0.10 -4.50 1.56
CA GLY A 80 0.57 -5.36 2.51
C GLY A 80 1.43 -4.58 3.50
N GLY A 81 2.12 -5.33 4.32
CA GLY A 81 3.08 -4.83 5.27
C GLY A 81 3.91 -5.96 5.84
N PHE A 82 4.89 -5.61 6.63
CA PHE A 82 5.71 -6.57 7.36
C PHE A 82 6.10 -6.01 8.71
N SER A 83 6.53 -6.90 9.61
CA SER A 83 7.11 -6.55 10.90
C SER A 83 8.43 -7.26 11.09
N PHE A 84 9.30 -6.67 11.89
CA PHE A 84 10.54 -7.30 12.32
C PHE A 84 10.87 -6.91 13.76
N HIS A 85 11.71 -7.72 14.40
CA HIS A 85 12.19 -7.50 15.75
C HIS A 85 13.72 -7.31 15.74
N LYS A 86 14.18 -6.21 16.31
CA LYS A 86 15.61 -5.92 16.50
C LYS A 86 16.04 -6.30 17.90
N TYR A 87 17.01 -7.20 18.02
CA TYR A 87 17.60 -7.61 19.30
C TYR A 87 19.12 -7.61 19.25
N GLY A 88 19.76 -7.72 20.40
CA GLY A 88 21.21 -7.85 20.53
C GLY A 88 21.64 -9.31 20.55
N VAL A 89 22.88 -9.56 20.17
CA VAL A 89 23.46 -10.90 20.24
C VAL A 89 23.42 -11.43 21.67
N GLY A 90 22.84 -12.62 21.85
CA GLY A 90 22.68 -13.26 23.16
C GLY A 90 21.56 -12.69 24.02
N SER A 91 20.67 -11.87 23.45
CA SER A 91 19.56 -11.21 24.18
C SER A 91 18.27 -11.20 23.37
N ASP A 92 17.91 -12.33 22.79
CA ASP A 92 16.80 -12.46 21.83
C ASP A 92 15.43 -12.06 22.42
N ALA A 93 15.27 -12.13 23.74
CA ALA A 93 14.03 -11.76 24.43
C ALA A 93 13.89 -10.25 24.67
N ASN A 94 14.97 -9.48 24.51
CA ASN A 94 14.97 -8.05 24.81
C ASN A 94 15.19 -7.26 23.52
N GLY A 95 14.12 -6.58 23.08
CA GLY A 95 14.22 -5.71 21.92
C GLY A 95 15.13 -4.51 22.17
N LEU A 96 15.78 -4.04 21.13
CA LEU A 96 16.65 -2.87 21.15
C LEU A 96 15.91 -1.64 20.65
N ALA A 97 15.76 -0.64 21.51
CA ALA A 97 15.23 0.66 21.15
C ALA A 97 16.28 1.56 20.48
N GLY A 98 15.84 2.47 19.62
CA GLY A 98 16.67 3.51 19.01
C GLY A 98 17.48 3.06 17.80
N ALA A 99 17.31 1.83 17.31
CA ALA A 99 17.87 1.43 16.03
C ALA A 99 17.00 2.02 14.90
N LYS A 100 17.65 2.57 13.88
CA LYS A 100 16.99 3.21 12.74
C LYS A 100 17.26 2.46 11.45
N PHE A 101 16.25 2.39 10.61
CA PHE A 101 16.33 1.70 9.32
C PHE A 101 15.79 2.56 8.20
N HIS A 102 16.44 2.51 7.05
CA HIS A 102 15.85 2.93 5.78
C HIS A 102 15.27 1.73 5.05
N VAL A 103 14.16 1.93 4.38
CA VAL A 103 13.50 0.93 3.54
C VAL A 103 13.54 1.40 2.10
N PHE A 104 13.92 0.51 1.21
CA PHE A 104 14.02 0.76 -0.22
C PHE A 104 13.11 -0.19 -0.98
N GLU A 105 12.48 0.29 -2.04
CA GLU A 105 11.77 -0.59 -2.97
C GLU A 105 12.78 -1.34 -3.84
N GLY A 106 12.60 -2.65 -3.98
CA GLY A 106 13.49 -3.53 -4.75
C GLY A 106 14.48 -4.31 -3.88
N THR A 107 15.46 -4.91 -4.53
CA THR A 107 16.45 -5.82 -3.91
C THR A 107 17.75 -5.15 -3.52
N GLU A 108 17.87 -3.85 -3.76
CA GLU A 108 19.12 -3.11 -3.54
C GLU A 108 18.89 -1.83 -2.75
N VAL A 109 19.92 -1.39 -2.05
CA VAL A 109 19.93 -0.10 -1.39
C VAL A 109 20.09 0.99 -2.44
N SER A 110 19.04 1.77 -2.65
CA SER A 110 19.04 2.91 -3.57
C SER A 110 19.44 4.22 -2.87
N GLN A 111 19.54 5.31 -3.63
CA GLN A 111 19.82 6.63 -3.06
C GLN A 111 18.61 7.27 -2.37
N THR A 112 17.41 6.82 -2.73
CA THR A 112 16.16 7.42 -2.22
C THR A 112 15.36 6.37 -1.45
N PRO A 113 15.39 6.39 -0.12
CA PRO A 113 14.56 5.53 0.70
C PRO A 113 13.08 5.93 0.59
N LEU A 114 12.21 4.98 0.84
CA LEU A 114 10.79 5.24 1.05
C LEU A 114 10.60 6.12 2.29
N LYS A 115 9.51 6.89 2.28
CA LYS A 115 9.15 7.73 3.43
C LYS A 115 7.90 7.19 4.11
N PHE A 116 7.85 7.38 5.41
CA PHE A 116 6.79 6.84 6.25
C PHE A 116 6.23 7.90 7.19
N ILE A 117 4.98 7.75 7.56
CA ILE A 117 4.36 8.45 8.68
C ILE A 117 4.35 7.50 9.88
N LYS A 118 4.86 7.96 11.00
CA LYS A 118 4.75 7.26 12.27
C LYS A 118 3.31 7.39 12.79
N ILE A 119 2.64 6.26 12.99
CA ILE A 119 1.28 6.20 13.52
C ILE A 119 1.33 6.19 15.03
N VAL A 120 2.07 5.24 15.58
CA VAL A 120 2.41 5.12 17.00
C VAL A 120 3.84 4.62 17.11
N ASP A 121 4.33 4.45 18.33
CA ASP A 121 5.67 3.92 18.57
C ASP A 121 5.85 2.53 17.95
N GLY A 122 6.85 2.40 17.07
CA GLY A 122 7.15 1.18 16.34
C GLY A 122 6.23 0.88 15.15
N GLU A 123 5.16 1.65 14.91
CA GLU A 123 4.26 1.43 13.78
C GLU A 123 4.30 2.58 12.76
N TYR A 124 4.45 2.22 11.51
CA TYR A 124 4.63 3.14 10.41
C TYR A 124 3.74 2.74 9.22
N ARG A 125 3.24 3.73 8.49
CA ARG A 125 2.61 3.53 7.17
C ARG A 125 3.40 4.24 6.09
N LEU A 126 3.33 3.73 4.87
CA LEU A 126 3.89 4.44 3.72
C LEU A 126 3.28 5.84 3.62
N ALA A 127 4.14 6.84 3.43
CA ALA A 127 3.70 8.22 3.24
C ALA A 127 3.19 8.43 1.81
N GLU A 128 2.20 9.30 1.66
CA GLU A 128 1.80 9.82 0.37
C GLU A 128 2.87 10.78 -0.18
N ALA A 129 2.81 11.05 -1.49
CA ALA A 129 3.72 12.00 -2.12
C ALA A 129 3.61 13.39 -1.44
N ASN A 130 4.74 13.90 -0.96
CA ASN A 130 4.84 15.20 -0.28
C ASN A 130 4.03 15.33 1.02
N GLU A 131 3.67 14.23 1.65
CA GLU A 131 2.95 14.25 2.92
C GLU A 131 3.81 14.89 4.01
N ASN A 132 3.20 15.83 4.74
CA ASN A 132 3.87 16.52 5.84
C ASN A 132 4.15 15.56 7.00
N GLY A 133 5.33 15.66 7.60
CA GLY A 133 5.75 14.78 8.69
C GLY A 133 6.32 13.43 8.24
N ALA A 134 6.42 13.19 6.92
CA ALA A 134 7.02 11.97 6.40
C ALA A 134 8.53 11.92 6.68
N VAL A 135 8.98 10.81 7.25
CA VAL A 135 10.38 10.52 7.61
C VAL A 135 10.91 9.31 6.84
N ALA A 136 12.21 9.29 6.58
CA ALA A 136 12.88 8.14 5.98
C ALA A 136 13.28 7.09 7.02
N ASP A 137 13.56 7.52 8.24
CA ASP A 137 13.93 6.64 9.34
C ASP A 137 12.71 5.97 9.95
N VAL A 138 12.66 4.64 9.95
CA VAL A 138 11.81 3.86 10.83
C VAL A 138 12.64 3.43 12.04
N GLU A 139 12.17 3.72 13.24
CA GLU A 139 12.93 3.57 14.48
C GLU A 139 12.25 2.53 15.39
N THR A 140 13.08 1.65 15.97
CA THR A 140 12.62 0.68 16.96
C THR A 140 12.36 1.37 18.32
N THR A 141 11.25 1.06 18.95
CA THR A 141 10.93 1.58 20.30
C THR A 141 11.14 0.50 21.37
N THR A 142 10.65 -0.71 21.11
CA THR A 142 10.82 -1.88 21.98
C THR A 142 11.51 -3.04 21.24
N GLY A 143 12.21 -2.73 20.16
CA GLY A 143 12.75 -3.69 19.21
C GLY A 143 11.84 -3.96 18.02
N ASP A 144 10.54 -3.83 18.19
CA ASP A 144 9.56 -4.10 17.14
C ASP A 144 9.37 -2.91 16.21
N VAL A 145 9.23 -3.23 14.93
CA VAL A 145 8.80 -2.31 13.88
C VAL A 145 7.75 -3.01 13.03
N LYS A 146 6.65 -2.30 12.77
CA LYS A 146 5.60 -2.71 11.83
C LYS A 146 5.44 -1.65 10.75
N ILE A 147 5.47 -2.07 9.51
CA ILE A 147 5.34 -1.22 8.33
C ILE A 147 4.10 -1.66 7.55
N MET A 148 3.28 -0.70 7.15
CA MET A 148 1.99 -0.92 6.48
C MET A 148 1.86 -0.07 5.22
N GLY A 149 0.88 -0.39 4.37
CA GLY A 149 0.53 0.37 3.17
C GLY A 149 1.45 0.13 1.98
N LEU A 150 2.19 -0.96 1.98
CA LEU A 150 3.08 -1.33 0.89
C LEU A 150 2.34 -2.14 -0.19
N LYS A 151 2.72 -1.97 -1.45
CA LYS A 151 2.29 -2.86 -2.54
C LYS A 151 3.05 -4.18 -2.48
N SER A 152 2.60 -5.20 -3.20
CA SER A 152 3.38 -6.41 -3.42
C SER A 152 4.72 -6.10 -4.07
N GLY A 153 5.76 -6.85 -3.71
CA GLY A 153 7.10 -6.66 -4.25
C GLY A 153 8.19 -6.92 -3.22
N LYS A 154 9.42 -6.63 -3.62
CA LYS A 154 10.60 -6.80 -2.77
C LYS A 154 11.00 -5.47 -2.14
N TYR A 155 11.43 -5.54 -0.90
CA TYR A 155 11.89 -4.38 -0.14
C TYR A 155 13.20 -4.70 0.55
N THR A 156 14.15 -3.78 0.47
CA THR A 156 15.45 -3.90 1.13
C THR A 156 15.51 -2.94 2.31
N LEU A 157 15.93 -3.44 3.46
CA LEU A 157 16.12 -2.66 4.66
C LEU A 157 17.61 -2.56 4.99
N LYS A 158 18.03 -1.37 5.38
CA LYS A 158 19.41 -1.08 5.82
C LYS A 158 19.37 -0.34 7.14
N GLU A 159 20.10 -0.83 8.14
CA GLU A 159 20.29 -0.10 9.40
C GLU A 159 21.11 1.15 9.16
N THR A 160 20.61 2.31 9.60
CA THR A 160 21.24 3.63 9.43
C THR A 160 21.64 4.27 10.75
N GLY A 161 20.95 3.88 11.84
CA GLY A 161 21.24 4.30 13.20
C GLY A 161 21.27 3.10 14.14
N PHE A 162 22.20 3.10 15.06
CA PHE A 162 22.45 1.98 15.96
C PHE A 162 21.83 2.24 17.33
N ALA A 163 21.29 1.20 17.95
CA ALA A 163 20.86 1.27 19.34
C ALA A 163 22.02 1.65 20.26
N SER A 164 21.70 2.37 21.34
CA SER A 164 22.73 2.81 22.30
C SER A 164 23.49 1.61 22.89
N GLY A 165 24.81 1.73 22.95
CA GLY A 165 25.70 0.68 23.49
C GLY A 165 26.12 -0.38 22.46
N TYR A 166 25.65 -0.31 21.22
CA TYR A 166 26.05 -1.25 20.18
C TYR A 166 27.07 -0.64 19.21
N ALA A 167 28.03 -1.45 18.78
CA ALA A 167 29.12 -1.03 17.90
C ALA A 167 28.66 -0.97 16.43
N LYS A 168 29.21 -0.01 15.70
CA LYS A 168 28.92 0.25 14.27
C LYS A 168 29.70 -0.65 13.29
N ASN A 169 30.20 -1.79 13.75
CA ASN A 169 31.07 -2.65 12.97
C ASN A 169 30.34 -3.61 12.01
N PHE A 170 29.04 -3.69 12.11
CA PHE A 170 28.18 -4.47 11.22
C PHE A 170 26.89 -3.71 10.94
N VAL A 171 26.58 -3.50 9.66
CA VAL A 171 25.35 -2.86 9.20
C VAL A 171 24.48 -3.93 8.58
N PRO A 172 23.39 -4.36 9.25
CA PRO A 172 22.49 -5.34 8.66
C PRO A 172 21.79 -4.76 7.41
N ILE A 173 21.79 -5.57 6.36
CA ILE A 173 20.98 -5.34 5.16
C ILE A 173 20.20 -6.63 4.92
N PHE A 174 18.90 -6.54 4.80
CA PHE A 174 18.05 -7.70 4.52
C PHE A 174 16.91 -7.33 3.58
N THR A 175 16.40 -8.33 2.89
CA THR A 175 15.30 -8.17 1.92
C THR A 175 14.08 -8.91 2.42
N VAL A 176 12.92 -8.26 2.28
CA VAL A 176 11.60 -8.82 2.55
C VAL A 176 10.83 -8.87 1.23
N GLU A 177 10.11 -9.96 1.00
CA GLU A 177 9.22 -10.07 -0.15
C GLU A 177 7.77 -10.10 0.33
N LEU A 178 6.97 -9.16 -0.16
CA LEU A 178 5.53 -9.16 0.02
C LEU A 178 4.90 -9.89 -1.16
N PRO A 179 4.12 -10.96 -0.93
CA PRO A 179 3.51 -11.73 -2.01
C PRO A 179 2.61 -10.85 -2.87
N GLY A 180 2.45 -11.22 -4.13
CA GLY A 180 1.43 -10.67 -5.00
C GLY A 180 0.03 -10.97 -4.46
N VAL A 181 -0.98 -10.35 -5.05
CA VAL A 181 -2.38 -10.61 -4.70
C VAL A 181 -2.62 -12.11 -4.77
N VAL A 182 -2.85 -12.71 -3.60
CA VAL A 182 -3.38 -14.07 -3.52
C VAL A 182 -4.84 -13.94 -3.91
N THR A 183 -5.24 -14.57 -5.00
CA THR A 183 -6.65 -14.66 -5.36
C THR A 183 -7.37 -15.46 -4.27
N ALA A 184 -8.67 -15.24 -4.09
CA ALA A 184 -9.44 -15.88 -3.04
C ALA A 184 -9.33 -17.43 -3.04
N ASP A 185 -8.95 -18.02 -4.17
CA ASP A 185 -8.75 -19.47 -4.35
C ASP A 185 -7.39 -19.98 -3.81
N GLU A 186 -6.45 -19.09 -3.45
CA GLU A 186 -5.13 -19.44 -2.93
C GLU A 186 -5.01 -19.18 -1.41
N ALA A 187 -6.08 -18.71 -0.78
CA ALA A 187 -6.13 -18.32 0.64
C ALA A 187 -6.71 -19.42 1.56
N GLU A 188 -6.91 -20.67 1.06
CA GLU A 188 -7.30 -21.83 1.88
C GLU A 188 -6.08 -22.64 2.36
#